data_ec3a9fbfa3d248d498c2d657a4ec3ccf
#
_entry.id   ec3a9fbfa3d248d498c2d657a4ec3ccf
#
_cell.length_a   1.000
_cell.length_b   1.000
_cell.length_c   1.000
_cell.angle_alpha   90.00
_cell.angle_beta   90.00
_cell.angle_gamma   90.00
#
_symmetry.space_group_name_H-M   'P 1'
#
loop_
_entity.id
_entity.type
_entity.pdbx_description
1 polymer ?
#
loop_
_entity_poly.entity_id
_entity_poly.type
_entity_poly.pdbx_seq_one_letter_code
_entity_poly.pdbx_strand_id
1 'polypeptide(L)'
;GLGDSLSYLAMSNGDSDIASIHRYRIIIPFLADLVRDAIRPLISSDQLHTIDALSFYLVNYLITSLAGLFLYLFLIELKFKPERSLMGVFIFLGSRITILSTGAPMVDSLYYLAIIVIVYFCLTQRSMLLCLLTPLLILTKETTVPFLFLPLLLKTINRKLILLSLSVSFAILFWVRSLVTATVPNVSKSEHPILVTITSHLSSGLDSLSQSYFSLAGWHDLFSPFSVFWVIALFGAWIEIKKIDTYYEIPRFLFWIIPFAFGFAVLSSNSGRMLHSLFPLVIPYALIAIDYIMSRKQLKD
;
A
#
# COMPACT_ATOMS: atom_id res chain seq x y z
N GLY A 1 -6.12 -5.22 -14.10
CA GLY A 1 -4.85 -5.73 -13.57
C GLY A 1 -3.78 -5.95 -14.63
N LEU A 2 -4.09 -6.64 -15.73
CA LEU A 2 -3.11 -6.91 -16.81
C LEU A 2 -2.64 -5.65 -17.52
N GLY A 3 -3.50 -4.65 -17.71
CA GLY A 3 -3.13 -3.38 -18.35
C GLY A 3 -2.06 -2.60 -17.59
N ASP A 4 -2.17 -2.53 -16.25
CA ASP A 4 -1.18 -1.86 -15.40
C ASP A 4 0.19 -2.55 -15.51
N SER A 5 0.20 -3.89 -15.48
CA SER A 5 1.44 -4.69 -15.54
C SER A 5 2.19 -4.49 -16.86
N LEU A 6 1.49 -4.42 -17.98
CA LEU A 6 2.09 -4.14 -19.30
C LEU A 6 2.72 -2.74 -19.34
N SER A 7 2.05 -1.75 -18.74
CA SER A 7 2.60 -0.39 -18.66
C SER A 7 3.91 -0.34 -17.87
N TYR A 8 4.00 -1.05 -16.75
CA TYR A 8 5.22 -1.06 -15.94
C TYR A 8 6.36 -1.84 -16.58
N LEU A 9 6.04 -2.94 -17.30
CA LEU A 9 7.03 -3.66 -18.11
C LEU A 9 7.58 -2.77 -19.24
N ALA A 10 6.72 -2.03 -19.94
CA ALA A 10 7.14 -1.09 -20.96
C ALA A 10 8.05 0.02 -20.38
N MET A 11 7.70 0.56 -19.19
CA MET A 11 8.54 1.55 -18.48
C MET A 11 9.94 1.00 -18.15
N SER A 12 10.05 -0.23 -17.68
CA SER A 12 11.37 -0.82 -17.35
C SER A 12 12.21 -1.06 -18.60
N ASN A 13 11.60 -1.13 -19.79
CA ASN A 13 12.28 -1.23 -21.08
C ASN A 13 12.55 0.13 -21.74
N GLY A 14 12.33 1.24 -21.02
CA GLY A 14 12.59 2.60 -21.50
C GLY A 14 11.49 3.15 -22.42
N ASP A 15 10.34 2.48 -22.54
CA ASP A 15 9.22 2.99 -23.32
C ASP A 15 8.53 4.13 -22.55
N SER A 16 8.40 5.28 -23.20
CA SER A 16 7.76 6.48 -22.65
C SER A 16 6.31 6.64 -23.10
N ASP A 17 5.83 5.85 -24.05
CA ASP A 17 4.44 5.94 -24.54
C ASP A 17 3.47 5.10 -23.70
N ILE A 18 3.30 5.54 -22.47
CA ILE A 18 2.51 4.85 -21.43
C ILE A 18 1.43 5.78 -20.90
N ALA A 19 0.32 5.20 -20.41
CA ALA A 19 -0.75 5.95 -19.78
C ALA A 19 -0.22 6.90 -18.68
N SER A 20 -0.62 8.16 -18.73
CA SER A 20 -0.07 9.26 -17.93
C SER A 20 -0.02 8.97 -16.41
N ILE A 21 -0.97 8.21 -15.88
CA ILE A 21 -1.04 7.85 -14.46
C ILE A 21 0.12 6.94 -14.04
N HIS A 22 0.54 6.00 -14.91
CA HIS A 22 1.59 5.03 -14.58
C HIS A 22 2.98 5.64 -14.66
N ARG A 23 3.20 6.63 -15.51
CA ARG A 23 4.51 7.29 -15.75
C ARG A 23 5.17 7.87 -14.51
N TYR A 24 4.40 8.24 -13.50
CA TYR A 24 4.93 8.87 -12.29
C TYR A 24 5.40 7.86 -11.23
N ARG A 25 5.14 6.56 -11.43
CA ARG A 25 5.49 5.49 -10.49
C ARG A 25 6.80 4.83 -10.90
N ILE A 26 7.87 5.62 -10.90
CA ILE A 26 9.16 5.27 -11.51
C ILE A 26 10.02 4.33 -10.67
N ILE A 27 9.81 4.24 -9.34
CA ILE A 27 10.75 3.57 -8.44
C ILE A 27 10.86 2.07 -8.74
N ILE A 28 9.73 1.35 -8.79
CA ILE A 28 9.75 -0.11 -9.02
C ILE A 28 10.23 -0.44 -10.45
N PRO A 29 9.74 0.19 -11.52
CA PRO A 29 10.28 -0.03 -12.86
C PRO A 29 11.79 0.21 -12.94
N PHE A 30 12.30 1.28 -12.33
CA PHE A 30 13.74 1.56 -12.27
C PHE A 30 14.53 0.48 -11.52
N LEU A 31 14.04 0.04 -10.35
CA LEU A 31 14.68 -1.05 -9.60
C LEU A 31 14.62 -2.38 -10.37
N ALA A 32 13.51 -2.65 -11.07
CA ALA A 32 13.39 -3.84 -11.91
C ALA A 32 14.37 -3.80 -13.09
N ASP A 33 14.59 -2.64 -13.69
CA ASP A 33 15.60 -2.43 -14.74
C ASP A 33 17.02 -2.75 -14.23
N LEU A 34 17.40 -2.21 -13.06
CA LEU A 34 18.70 -2.52 -12.43
C LEU A 34 18.89 -4.03 -12.15
N VAL A 35 17.85 -4.68 -11.63
CA VAL A 35 17.88 -6.12 -11.37
C VAL A 35 17.96 -6.91 -12.66
N ARG A 36 17.20 -6.50 -13.69
CA ARG A 36 17.25 -7.10 -15.03
C ARG A 36 18.66 -7.07 -15.60
N ASP A 37 19.32 -5.92 -15.54
CA ASP A 37 20.68 -5.77 -16.05
C ASP A 37 21.69 -6.63 -15.30
N ALA A 38 21.48 -6.81 -13.98
CA ALA A 38 22.32 -7.68 -13.16
C ALA A 38 22.12 -9.18 -13.46
N ILE A 39 20.89 -9.63 -13.76
CA ILE A 39 20.59 -11.04 -14.01
C ILE A 39 20.73 -11.45 -15.48
N ARG A 40 20.66 -10.50 -16.41
CA ARG A 40 20.74 -10.75 -17.87
C ARG A 40 21.95 -11.58 -18.31
N PRO A 41 23.18 -11.36 -17.77
CA PRO A 41 24.33 -12.19 -18.13
C PRO A 41 24.23 -13.65 -17.68
N LEU A 42 23.32 -13.96 -16.74
CA LEU A 42 23.15 -15.29 -16.15
C LEU A 42 22.11 -16.15 -16.87
N ILE A 43 21.32 -15.56 -17.76
CA ILE A 43 20.17 -16.20 -18.42
C ILE A 43 20.35 -16.09 -19.95
N SER A 44 20.04 -17.17 -20.67
CA SER A 44 20.16 -17.21 -22.13
C SER A 44 19.21 -16.21 -22.82
N SER A 45 19.64 -15.64 -23.95
CA SER A 45 19.00 -14.54 -24.68
C SER A 45 17.56 -14.82 -25.16
N ASP A 46 17.16 -16.09 -25.28
CA ASP A 46 15.86 -16.48 -25.84
C ASP A 46 14.67 -16.28 -24.87
N GLN A 47 14.93 -15.83 -23.65
CA GLN A 47 13.95 -15.71 -22.55
C GLN A 47 13.79 -14.28 -22.03
N LEU A 48 13.94 -13.25 -22.86
CA LEU A 48 13.89 -11.85 -22.46
C LEU A 48 12.61 -11.49 -21.66
N HIS A 49 11.44 -11.93 -22.09
CA HIS A 49 10.19 -11.68 -21.35
C HIS A 49 10.16 -12.34 -19.96
N THR A 50 10.83 -13.47 -19.80
CA THR A 50 10.96 -14.16 -18.51
C THR A 50 11.87 -13.37 -17.57
N ILE A 51 12.97 -12.79 -18.10
CA ILE A 51 13.90 -11.96 -17.35
C ILE A 51 13.19 -10.68 -16.83
N ASP A 52 12.40 -10.02 -17.68
CA ASP A 52 11.65 -8.83 -17.30
C ASP A 52 10.66 -9.14 -16.16
N ALA A 53 9.87 -10.21 -16.29
CA ALA A 53 8.94 -10.62 -15.24
C ALA A 53 9.66 -11.03 -13.96
N LEU A 54 10.78 -11.75 -14.05
CA LEU A 54 11.60 -12.19 -12.91
C LEU A 54 12.19 -11.00 -12.16
N SER A 55 12.66 -9.96 -12.87
CA SER A 55 13.22 -8.76 -12.23
C SER A 55 12.17 -8.03 -11.38
N PHE A 56 10.95 -7.86 -11.89
CA PHE A 56 9.84 -7.32 -11.11
C PHE A 56 9.48 -8.20 -9.91
N TYR A 57 9.43 -9.51 -10.11
CA TYR A 57 9.15 -10.45 -9.04
C TYR A 57 10.16 -10.34 -7.89
N LEU A 58 11.46 -10.31 -8.20
CA LEU A 58 12.52 -10.20 -7.19
C LEU A 58 12.45 -8.88 -6.42
N VAL A 59 12.24 -7.76 -7.12
CA VAL A 59 12.07 -6.44 -6.49
C VAL A 59 10.83 -6.43 -5.60
N ASN A 60 9.68 -6.88 -6.10
CA ASN A 60 8.45 -6.88 -5.34
C ASN A 60 8.52 -7.84 -4.15
N TYR A 61 9.16 -9.00 -4.30
CA TYR A 61 9.37 -9.94 -3.20
C TYR A 61 10.21 -9.32 -2.06
N LEU A 62 11.30 -8.64 -2.40
CA LEU A 62 12.14 -7.95 -1.41
C LEU A 62 11.36 -6.85 -0.69
N ILE A 63 10.63 -6.02 -1.43
CA ILE A 63 9.84 -4.90 -0.89
C ILE A 63 8.70 -5.44 0.00
N THR A 64 8.01 -6.51 -0.42
CA THR A 64 6.96 -7.15 0.37
C THR A 64 7.51 -7.79 1.64
N SER A 65 8.70 -8.38 1.58
CA SER A 65 9.39 -8.93 2.76
C SER A 65 9.75 -7.81 3.76
N LEU A 66 10.22 -6.67 3.29
CA LEU A 66 10.44 -5.48 4.12
C LEU A 66 9.14 -4.97 4.73
N ALA A 67 8.03 -4.96 3.97
CA ALA A 67 6.72 -4.59 4.53
C ALA A 67 6.29 -5.56 5.64
N GLY A 68 6.51 -6.87 5.46
CA GLY A 68 6.29 -7.89 6.49
C GLY A 68 7.15 -7.65 7.74
N LEU A 69 8.42 -7.30 7.57
CA LEU A 69 9.32 -6.95 8.69
C LEU A 69 8.80 -5.72 9.45
N PHE A 70 8.44 -4.64 8.77
CA PHE A 70 7.89 -3.45 9.42
C PHE A 70 6.55 -3.73 10.10
N LEU A 71 5.70 -4.59 9.52
CA LEU A 71 4.48 -5.05 10.15
C LEU A 71 4.78 -5.85 11.44
N TYR A 72 5.76 -6.75 11.41
CA TYR A 72 6.22 -7.46 12.61
C TYR A 72 6.63 -6.48 13.71
N LEU A 73 7.51 -5.52 13.40
CA LEU A 73 7.99 -4.52 14.34
C LEU A 73 6.84 -3.65 14.88
N PHE A 74 5.90 -3.27 14.02
CA PHE A 74 4.69 -2.54 14.41
C PHE A 74 3.82 -3.33 15.40
N LEU A 75 3.62 -4.62 15.18
CA LEU A 75 2.86 -5.49 16.08
C LEU A 75 3.56 -5.70 17.43
N ILE A 76 4.89 -5.79 17.43
CA ILE A 76 5.68 -5.83 18.69
C ILE A 76 5.50 -4.53 19.47
N GLU A 77 5.50 -3.37 18.82
CA GLU A 77 5.25 -2.08 19.50
C GLU A 77 3.83 -1.97 20.06
N LEU A 78 2.85 -2.62 19.42
CA LEU A 78 1.49 -2.78 19.95
C LEU A 78 1.41 -3.82 21.10
N LYS A 79 2.55 -4.37 21.54
CA LYS A 79 2.67 -5.33 22.66
C LYS A 79 2.13 -6.74 22.35
N PHE A 80 1.98 -7.08 21.08
CA PHE A 80 1.73 -8.49 20.74
C PHE A 80 2.97 -9.35 20.99
N LYS A 81 2.75 -10.60 21.42
CA LYS A 81 3.82 -11.59 21.56
C LYS A 81 4.47 -11.89 20.22
N PRO A 82 5.77 -12.25 20.16
CA PRO A 82 6.47 -12.53 18.91
C PRO A 82 5.75 -13.53 18.01
N GLU A 83 5.18 -14.59 18.56
CA GLU A 83 4.45 -15.63 17.81
C GLU A 83 3.19 -15.07 17.18
N ARG A 84 2.50 -14.15 17.87
CA ARG A 84 1.31 -13.47 17.33
C ARG A 84 1.69 -12.45 16.27
N SER A 85 2.77 -11.74 16.48
CA SER A 85 3.31 -10.81 15.49
C SER A 85 3.68 -11.53 14.19
N LEU A 86 4.32 -12.71 14.28
CA LEU A 86 4.59 -13.55 13.12
C LEU A 86 3.29 -14.04 12.44
N MET A 87 2.29 -14.45 13.23
CA MET A 87 0.97 -14.81 12.65
C MET A 87 0.37 -13.63 11.86
N GLY A 88 0.46 -12.41 12.38
CA GLY A 88 0.02 -11.21 11.67
C GLY A 88 0.76 -11.01 10.34
N VAL A 89 2.06 -11.25 10.31
CA VAL A 89 2.85 -11.23 9.06
C VAL A 89 2.37 -12.31 8.08
N PHE A 90 2.10 -13.53 8.55
CA PHE A 90 1.56 -14.59 7.69
C PHE A 90 0.17 -14.24 7.13
N ILE A 91 -0.71 -13.60 7.92
CA ILE A 91 -1.99 -13.10 7.42
C ILE A 91 -1.77 -12.07 6.30
N PHE A 92 -0.82 -11.15 6.45
CA PHE A 92 -0.48 -10.16 5.45
C PHE A 92 0.08 -10.80 4.18
N LEU A 93 1.13 -11.62 4.31
CA LEU A 93 1.81 -12.25 3.18
C LEU A 93 0.93 -13.25 2.44
N GLY A 94 0.06 -13.97 3.17
CA GLY A 94 -0.89 -14.93 2.62
C GLY A 94 -2.16 -14.31 2.04
N SER A 95 -2.34 -13.00 2.17
CA SER A 95 -3.50 -12.33 1.58
C SER A 95 -3.44 -12.38 0.05
N ARG A 96 -4.60 -12.57 -0.60
CA ARG A 96 -4.69 -12.62 -2.06
C ARG A 96 -4.06 -11.39 -2.73
N ILE A 97 -4.28 -10.21 -2.17
CA ILE A 97 -3.79 -8.96 -2.76
C ILE A 97 -2.27 -8.85 -2.64
N THR A 98 -1.68 -9.26 -1.53
CA THR A 98 -0.22 -9.30 -1.37
C THR A 98 0.41 -10.28 -2.36
N ILE A 99 -0.15 -11.49 -2.49
CA ILE A 99 0.34 -12.50 -3.43
C ILE A 99 0.29 -11.97 -4.88
N LEU A 100 -0.85 -11.37 -5.28
CA LEU A 100 -1.02 -10.82 -6.63
C LEU A 100 -0.06 -9.65 -6.91
N SER A 101 0.12 -8.73 -5.95
CA SER A 101 1.01 -7.58 -6.15
C SER A 101 2.48 -7.95 -6.11
N THR A 102 2.85 -9.04 -5.44
CA THR A 102 4.22 -9.54 -5.42
C THR A 102 4.56 -10.37 -6.67
N GLY A 103 3.60 -11.17 -7.15
CA GLY A 103 3.78 -12.08 -8.28
C GLY A 103 3.53 -11.46 -9.67
N ALA A 104 3.29 -10.14 -9.76
CA ALA A 104 3.06 -9.45 -11.01
C ALA A 104 3.91 -8.19 -11.13
N PRO A 105 4.17 -7.67 -12.37
CA PRO A 105 4.82 -6.39 -12.58
C PRO A 105 3.94 -5.22 -12.12
N MET A 106 3.88 -5.00 -10.81
CA MET A 106 3.03 -4.00 -10.16
C MET A 106 3.84 -3.16 -9.17
N VAL A 107 3.28 -2.03 -8.75
CA VAL A 107 3.94 -1.09 -7.82
C VAL A 107 3.30 -1.10 -6.42
N ASP A 108 2.31 -1.95 -6.19
CA ASP A 108 1.54 -1.94 -4.94
C ASP A 108 2.34 -2.45 -3.73
N SER A 109 3.35 -3.31 -3.94
CA SER A 109 4.26 -3.75 -2.87
C SER A 109 4.94 -2.57 -2.17
N LEU A 110 5.41 -1.58 -2.95
CA LEU A 110 6.03 -0.36 -2.41
C LEU A 110 5.01 0.54 -1.70
N TYR A 111 3.77 0.58 -2.18
CA TYR A 111 2.68 1.28 -1.52
C TYR A 111 2.37 0.69 -0.13
N TYR A 112 2.31 -0.64 -0.01
CA TYR A 112 2.08 -1.28 1.28
C TYR A 112 3.26 -1.10 2.23
N LEU A 113 4.49 -1.17 1.74
CA LEU A 113 5.68 -0.83 2.52
C LEU A 113 5.60 0.62 3.02
N ALA A 114 5.22 1.57 2.15
CA ALA A 114 5.10 2.97 2.52
C ALA A 114 4.08 3.17 3.66
N ILE A 115 2.90 2.56 3.58
CA ILE A 115 1.87 2.66 4.61
C ILE A 115 2.40 2.15 5.96
N ILE A 116 2.98 0.95 5.99
CA ILE A 116 3.42 0.37 7.28
C ILE A 116 4.61 1.12 7.88
N VAL A 117 5.52 1.64 7.05
CA VAL A 117 6.63 2.49 7.48
C VAL A 117 6.11 3.79 8.11
N ILE A 118 5.15 4.47 7.46
CA ILE A 118 4.53 5.68 8.01
C ILE A 118 3.88 5.38 9.35
N VAL A 119 3.06 4.34 9.42
CA VAL A 119 2.33 3.94 10.63
C VAL A 119 3.30 3.55 11.76
N TYR A 120 4.33 2.78 11.47
CA TYR A 120 5.35 2.36 12.44
C TYR A 120 6.12 3.56 13.00
N PHE A 121 6.55 4.50 12.15
CA PHE A 121 7.26 5.69 12.63
C PHE A 121 6.34 6.70 13.34
N CYS A 122 5.06 6.74 13.00
CA CYS A 122 4.06 7.45 13.79
C CYS A 122 3.94 6.86 15.19
N LEU A 123 3.84 5.53 15.31
CA LEU A 123 3.72 4.83 16.58
C LEU A 123 4.97 5.01 17.46
N THR A 124 6.16 4.83 16.87
CA THR A 124 7.44 4.96 17.56
C THR A 124 7.93 6.40 17.71
N GLN A 125 7.16 7.38 17.23
CA GLN A 125 7.46 8.83 17.32
C GLN A 125 8.79 9.24 16.66
N ARG A 126 9.29 8.48 15.69
CA ARG A 126 10.55 8.73 14.98
C ARG A 126 10.37 9.76 13.88
N SER A 127 10.01 10.99 14.26
CA SER A 127 9.69 12.09 13.34
C SER A 127 10.81 12.39 12.34
N MET A 128 12.08 12.32 12.76
CA MET A 128 13.22 12.61 11.88
C MET A 128 13.38 11.59 10.76
N LEU A 129 13.25 10.28 11.08
CA LEU A 129 13.29 9.22 10.06
C LEU A 129 12.11 9.33 9.10
N LEU A 130 10.93 9.63 9.62
CA LEU A 130 9.74 9.84 8.79
C LEU A 130 9.95 11.01 7.82
N CYS A 131 10.47 12.16 8.29
CA CYS A 131 10.76 13.30 7.44
C CYS A 131 11.80 13.00 6.36
N LEU A 132 12.83 12.23 6.68
CA LEU A 132 13.86 11.84 5.72
C LEU A 132 13.29 10.92 4.63
N LEU A 133 12.35 10.04 4.98
CA LEU A 133 11.75 9.09 4.04
C LEU A 133 10.57 9.68 3.24
N THR A 134 9.90 10.73 3.74
CA THR A 134 8.71 11.31 3.08
C THR A 134 8.94 11.64 1.59
N PRO A 135 10.10 12.19 1.15
CA PRO A 135 10.37 12.45 -0.26
C PRO A 135 10.39 11.20 -1.14
N LEU A 136 10.80 10.06 -0.60
CA LEU A 136 10.73 8.78 -1.31
C LEU A 136 9.31 8.20 -1.28
N LEU A 137 8.64 8.30 -0.13
CA LEU A 137 7.31 7.75 0.06
C LEU A 137 6.26 8.43 -0.82
N ILE A 138 6.39 9.74 -1.10
CA ILE A 138 5.46 10.46 -1.98
C ILE A 138 5.56 10.01 -3.44
N LEU A 139 6.71 9.48 -3.86
CA LEU A 139 6.96 8.97 -5.21
C LEU A 139 6.46 7.54 -5.43
N THR A 140 5.98 6.87 -4.38
CA THR A 140 5.54 5.47 -4.50
C THR A 140 4.26 5.34 -5.30
N LYS A 141 3.24 6.09 -4.91
CA LYS A 141 1.91 6.11 -5.53
C LYS A 141 1.13 7.32 -5.01
N GLU A 142 0.26 7.90 -5.84
CA GLU A 142 -0.57 9.06 -5.46
C GLU A 142 -1.44 8.78 -4.23
N THR A 143 -1.90 7.53 -4.09
CA THR A 143 -2.70 7.08 -2.96
C THR A 143 -1.94 7.03 -1.63
N THR A 144 -0.60 7.18 -1.63
CA THR A 144 0.20 7.30 -0.42
C THR A 144 0.08 8.69 0.22
N VAL A 145 -0.23 9.72 -0.57
CA VAL A 145 -0.23 11.12 -0.13
C VAL A 145 -1.05 11.35 1.14
N PRO A 146 -2.33 10.92 1.27
CA PRO A 146 -3.10 11.13 2.49
C PRO A 146 -2.47 10.50 3.74
N PHE A 147 -1.78 9.36 3.60
CA PHE A 147 -1.11 8.72 4.72
C PHE A 147 0.06 9.55 5.25
N LEU A 148 0.72 10.35 4.39
CA LEU A 148 1.79 11.26 4.80
C LEU A 148 1.30 12.40 5.71
N PHE A 149 -0.01 12.63 5.79
CA PHE A 149 -0.60 13.59 6.73
C PHE A 149 -0.93 12.98 8.11
N LEU A 150 -0.92 11.64 8.26
CA LEU A 150 -1.18 10.99 9.55
C LEU A 150 -0.29 11.51 10.71
N PRO A 151 1.01 11.79 10.50
CA PRO A 151 1.88 12.34 11.55
C PRO A 151 1.39 13.67 12.12
N LEU A 152 0.70 14.49 11.31
CA LEU A 152 0.18 15.80 11.75
C LEU A 152 -0.95 15.67 12.78
N LEU A 153 -1.61 14.52 12.85
CA LEU A 153 -2.66 14.20 13.83
C LEU A 153 -2.08 13.92 15.22
N LEU A 154 -0.77 13.63 15.29
CA LEU A 154 -0.08 13.29 16.53
C LEU A 154 0.51 14.55 17.19
N LYS A 155 0.21 14.74 18.48
CA LYS A 155 0.75 15.88 19.25
C LYS A 155 2.24 15.71 19.58
N THR A 156 2.71 14.46 19.62
CA THR A 156 4.08 14.09 20.02
C THR A 156 5.11 14.29 18.89
N ILE A 157 4.65 14.44 17.66
CA ILE A 157 5.49 14.61 16.48
C ILE A 157 5.71 16.10 16.18
N ASN A 158 6.94 16.46 15.79
CA ASN A 158 7.25 17.82 15.39
C ASN A 158 6.58 18.21 14.07
N ARG A 159 5.41 18.86 14.17
CA ARG A 159 4.58 19.24 13.02
C ARG A 159 5.31 20.17 12.04
N LYS A 160 6.16 21.08 12.53
CA LYS A 160 6.91 22.00 11.66
C LYS A 160 7.86 21.23 10.75
N LEU A 161 8.56 20.23 11.32
CA LEU A 161 9.46 19.37 10.57
C LEU A 161 8.71 18.52 9.52
N ILE A 162 7.55 17.98 9.88
CA ILE A 162 6.69 17.23 8.95
C ILE A 162 6.20 18.13 7.81
N LEU A 163 5.70 19.32 8.11
CA LEU A 163 5.24 20.26 7.08
C LEU A 163 6.37 20.68 6.14
N LEU A 164 7.57 20.94 6.67
CA LEU A 164 8.74 21.22 5.84
C LEU A 164 9.06 20.04 4.91
N SER A 165 9.10 18.82 5.47
CA SER A 165 9.36 17.62 4.68
C SER A 165 8.29 17.38 3.61
N LEU A 166 7.01 17.58 3.92
CA LEU A 166 5.92 17.52 2.95
C LEU A 166 6.10 18.55 1.83
N SER A 167 6.44 19.80 2.17
CA SER A 167 6.68 20.85 1.17
C SER A 167 7.80 20.47 0.21
N VAL A 168 8.94 19.99 0.74
CA VAL A 168 10.05 19.49 -0.09
C VAL A 168 9.60 18.30 -0.94
N SER A 169 8.83 17.36 -0.36
CA SER A 169 8.34 16.18 -1.06
C SER A 169 7.40 16.53 -2.21
N PHE A 170 6.49 17.48 -2.01
CA PHE A 170 5.63 17.98 -3.08
C PHE A 170 6.44 18.69 -4.17
N ALA A 171 7.45 19.48 -3.81
CA ALA A 171 8.34 20.10 -4.81
C ALA A 171 9.07 19.04 -5.65
N ILE A 172 9.57 17.97 -5.03
CA ILE A 172 10.18 16.83 -5.73
C ILE A 172 9.16 16.11 -6.63
N LEU A 173 7.95 15.86 -6.12
CA LEU A 173 6.89 15.23 -6.91
C LEU A 173 6.54 16.06 -8.15
N PHE A 174 6.37 17.38 -8.00
CA PHE A 174 6.09 18.27 -9.13
C PHE A 174 7.27 18.34 -10.10
N TRP A 175 8.49 18.37 -9.60
CA TRP A 175 9.69 18.35 -10.43
C TRP A 175 9.78 17.05 -11.26
N VAL A 176 9.64 15.88 -10.63
CA VAL A 176 9.63 14.59 -11.33
C VAL A 176 8.52 14.54 -12.37
N ARG A 177 7.31 15.02 -12.02
CA ARG A 177 6.21 15.08 -12.98
C ARG A 177 6.49 15.98 -14.18
N SER A 178 7.14 17.11 -13.97
CA SER A 178 7.52 18.03 -15.06
C SER A 178 8.54 17.40 -16.01
N LEU A 179 9.52 16.66 -15.47
CA LEU A 179 10.50 15.95 -16.30
C LEU A 179 9.83 14.88 -17.18
N VAL A 180 8.95 14.06 -16.59
CA VAL A 180 8.24 13.00 -17.32
C VAL A 180 7.31 13.57 -18.38
N THR A 181 6.64 14.70 -18.11
CA THR A 181 5.74 15.34 -19.07
C THR A 181 6.51 15.98 -20.24
N ALA A 182 7.72 16.50 -19.99
CA ALA A 182 8.55 17.13 -21.00
C ALA A 182 9.09 16.14 -22.04
N THR A 183 9.20 14.86 -21.72
CA THR A 183 9.72 13.81 -22.62
C THR A 183 8.70 13.26 -23.61
N VAL A 184 7.43 13.67 -23.51
CA VAL A 184 6.36 13.16 -24.38
C VAL A 184 5.90 14.25 -25.37
N PRO A 185 6.18 14.09 -26.67
CA PRO A 185 5.93 15.14 -27.68
C PRO A 185 4.45 15.44 -27.98
N ASN A 186 3.51 14.59 -27.61
CA ASN A 186 2.13 14.62 -28.13
C ASN A 186 1.01 14.64 -27.08
N VAL A 187 1.27 15.10 -25.85
CA VAL A 187 0.16 15.42 -24.94
C VAL A 187 -0.47 16.71 -25.45
N SER A 188 -1.64 16.60 -26.09
CA SER A 188 -2.43 17.75 -26.51
C SER A 188 -2.56 18.73 -25.34
N LYS A 189 -2.11 19.97 -25.55
CA LYS A 189 -2.13 21.07 -24.56
C LYS A 189 -3.55 21.55 -24.23
N SER A 190 -4.59 20.78 -24.59
CA SER A 190 -5.98 21.13 -24.38
C SER A 190 -6.46 20.61 -23.03
N GLU A 191 -6.82 21.56 -22.19
CA GLU A 191 -7.56 21.46 -20.95
C GLU A 191 -6.77 21.01 -19.70
N HIS A 192 -7.05 21.65 -18.58
CA HIS A 192 -6.43 21.44 -17.27
C HIS A 192 -6.36 19.94 -16.92
N PRO A 193 -5.23 19.26 -17.13
CA PRO A 193 -5.18 17.78 -17.13
C PRO A 193 -5.54 17.16 -15.79
N ILE A 194 -5.41 17.92 -14.70
CA ILE A 194 -5.72 17.46 -13.34
C ILE A 194 -7.24 17.35 -13.12
N LEU A 195 -8.02 18.36 -13.56
CA LEU A 195 -9.48 18.35 -13.37
C LEU A 195 -10.15 17.29 -14.23
N VAL A 196 -9.73 17.14 -15.48
CA VAL A 196 -10.24 16.09 -16.40
C VAL A 196 -9.91 14.70 -15.84
N THR A 197 -8.72 14.51 -15.30
CA THR A 197 -8.32 13.24 -14.69
C THR A 197 -9.15 12.95 -13.42
N ILE A 198 -9.37 13.95 -12.56
CA ILE A 198 -10.19 13.77 -11.35
C ILE A 198 -11.65 13.48 -11.71
N THR A 199 -12.23 14.20 -12.64
CA THR A 199 -13.63 13.99 -13.05
C THR A 199 -13.85 12.66 -13.76
N SER A 200 -12.92 12.24 -14.63
CA SER A 200 -12.98 10.93 -15.28
C SER A 200 -12.79 9.78 -14.29
N HIS A 201 -11.91 9.92 -13.30
CA HIS A 201 -11.78 8.94 -12.23
C HIS A 201 -12.99 8.91 -11.30
N LEU A 202 -13.58 10.06 -11.01
CA LEU A 202 -14.79 10.13 -10.18
C LEU A 202 -15.99 9.48 -10.90
N SER A 203 -16.20 9.76 -12.17
CA SER A 203 -17.27 9.14 -12.95
C SER A 203 -17.06 7.63 -13.12
N SER A 204 -15.86 7.20 -13.54
CA SER A 204 -15.56 5.77 -13.65
C SER A 204 -15.54 5.04 -12.32
N GLY A 205 -15.17 5.72 -11.22
CA GLY A 205 -15.25 5.19 -9.86
C GLY A 205 -16.68 5.01 -9.39
N LEU A 206 -17.57 5.98 -9.63
CA LEU A 206 -18.99 5.88 -9.31
C LEU A 206 -19.71 4.80 -10.13
N ASP A 207 -19.38 4.67 -11.42
CA ASP A 207 -19.89 3.60 -12.28
C ASP A 207 -19.38 2.23 -11.82
N SER A 208 -18.10 2.14 -11.48
CA SER A 208 -17.49 0.93 -10.89
C SER A 208 -18.12 0.58 -9.54
N LEU A 209 -18.44 1.58 -8.70
CA LEU A 209 -19.15 1.42 -7.44
C LEU A 209 -20.52 0.78 -7.65
N SER A 210 -21.33 1.34 -8.54
CA SER A 210 -22.67 0.82 -8.80
C SER A 210 -22.63 -0.62 -9.31
N GLN A 211 -21.68 -0.95 -10.18
CA GLN A 211 -21.49 -2.31 -10.70
C GLN A 211 -20.87 -3.26 -9.66
N SER A 212 -19.93 -2.78 -8.85
CA SER A 212 -19.18 -3.62 -7.90
C SER A 212 -19.97 -3.92 -6.64
N TYR A 213 -20.70 -2.96 -6.09
CA TYR A 213 -21.45 -3.18 -4.84
C TYR A 213 -22.77 -3.95 -5.03
N PHE A 214 -23.30 -3.98 -6.25
CA PHE A 214 -24.54 -4.72 -6.57
C PHE A 214 -24.27 -6.07 -7.30
N SER A 215 -23.01 -6.47 -7.46
CA SER A 215 -22.63 -7.74 -8.10
C SER A 215 -21.88 -8.67 -7.14
N LEU A 216 -22.02 -9.99 -7.34
CA LEU A 216 -21.24 -10.99 -6.60
C LEU A 216 -19.73 -10.82 -6.81
N ALA A 217 -19.31 -10.41 -8.01
CA ALA A 217 -17.91 -10.12 -8.31
C ALA A 217 -17.38 -8.94 -7.49
N GLY A 218 -18.16 -7.88 -7.31
CA GLY A 218 -17.79 -6.75 -6.48
C GLY A 218 -17.68 -7.11 -5.00
N TRP A 219 -18.63 -7.87 -4.47
CA TRP A 219 -18.53 -8.40 -3.11
C TRP A 219 -17.29 -9.28 -2.93
N HIS A 220 -16.97 -10.12 -3.92
CA HIS A 220 -15.75 -10.89 -3.90
C HIS A 220 -14.51 -9.98 -3.83
N ASP A 221 -14.46 -8.88 -4.58
CA ASP A 221 -13.34 -7.95 -4.54
C ASP A 221 -13.23 -7.20 -3.20
N LEU A 222 -14.35 -6.84 -2.58
CA LEU A 222 -14.37 -6.21 -1.26
C LEU A 222 -13.87 -7.15 -0.14
N PHE A 223 -14.27 -8.42 -0.20
CA PHE A 223 -13.87 -9.40 0.80
C PHE A 223 -12.50 -10.02 0.55
N SER A 224 -12.04 -10.07 -0.70
CA SER A 224 -10.80 -10.77 -1.09
C SER A 224 -9.51 -10.29 -0.38
N PRO A 225 -9.36 -9.02 0.07
CA PRO A 225 -8.13 -8.60 0.74
C PRO A 225 -7.82 -9.38 2.01
N PHE A 226 -8.84 -9.65 2.82
CA PHE A 226 -8.67 -10.28 4.13
C PHE A 226 -9.57 -11.50 4.34
N SER A 227 -10.50 -11.76 3.43
CA SER A 227 -11.40 -12.92 3.51
C SER A 227 -12.08 -13.06 4.90
N VAL A 228 -11.93 -14.19 5.56
CA VAL A 228 -12.48 -14.45 6.91
C VAL A 228 -11.93 -13.49 7.97
N PHE A 229 -10.74 -12.93 7.78
CA PHE A 229 -10.13 -12.02 8.77
C PHE A 229 -10.87 -10.69 8.91
N TRP A 230 -11.74 -10.29 7.95
CA TRP A 230 -12.66 -9.18 8.16
C TRP A 230 -13.59 -9.44 9.34
N VAL A 231 -14.22 -10.61 9.39
CA VAL A 231 -15.16 -10.99 10.46
C VAL A 231 -14.42 -11.13 11.78
N ILE A 232 -13.25 -11.78 11.76
CA ILE A 232 -12.41 -11.93 12.96
C ILE A 232 -11.97 -10.58 13.50
N ALA A 233 -11.57 -9.64 12.64
CA ALA A 233 -11.16 -8.29 13.05
C ALA A 233 -12.34 -7.48 13.62
N LEU A 234 -13.52 -7.56 13.04
CA LEU A 234 -14.72 -6.93 13.61
C LEU A 234 -15.04 -7.47 15.01
N PHE A 235 -14.88 -8.77 15.23
CA PHE A 235 -15.02 -9.37 16.55
C PHE A 235 -13.93 -8.87 17.52
N GLY A 236 -12.66 -8.74 17.07
CA GLY A 236 -11.58 -8.16 17.87
C GLY A 236 -11.83 -6.69 18.22
N ALA A 237 -12.33 -5.91 17.29
CA ALA A 237 -12.72 -4.52 17.54
C ALA A 237 -13.86 -4.44 18.58
N TRP A 238 -14.84 -5.33 18.50
CA TRP A 238 -15.92 -5.41 19.50
C TRP A 238 -15.37 -5.76 20.90
N ILE A 239 -14.42 -6.71 21.00
CA ILE A 239 -13.75 -7.08 22.26
C ILE A 239 -13.06 -5.85 22.86
N GLU A 240 -12.26 -5.11 22.08
CA GLU A 240 -11.55 -3.90 22.54
C GLU A 240 -12.53 -2.81 23.01
N ILE A 241 -13.56 -2.52 22.22
CA ILE A 241 -14.59 -1.51 22.57
C ILE A 241 -15.28 -1.85 23.89
N LYS A 242 -15.56 -3.13 24.12
CA LYS A 242 -16.18 -3.62 25.38
C LYS A 242 -15.18 -3.80 26.51
N LYS A 243 -13.88 -3.59 26.28
CA LYS A 243 -12.79 -3.77 27.24
C LYS A 243 -12.83 -5.16 27.91
N ILE A 244 -13.12 -6.20 27.12
CA ILE A 244 -13.23 -7.57 27.60
C ILE A 244 -11.81 -8.17 27.61
N ASP A 245 -11.18 -8.27 28.78
CA ASP A 245 -9.88 -8.93 29.02
C ASP A 245 -8.79 -8.60 27.97
N THR A 246 -8.69 -7.32 27.53
CA THR A 246 -7.69 -6.91 26.55
C THR A 246 -6.62 -6.04 27.18
N TYR A 247 -5.36 -6.43 26.96
CA TYR A 247 -4.17 -5.65 27.28
C TYR A 247 -3.70 -4.78 26.11
N TYR A 248 -4.39 -4.85 24.97
CA TYR A 248 -4.00 -4.18 23.74
C TYR A 248 -4.80 -2.89 23.56
N GLU A 249 -4.10 -1.81 23.26
CA GLU A 249 -4.72 -0.54 22.89
C GLU A 249 -4.31 -0.18 21.46
N ILE A 250 -5.28 -0.17 20.57
CA ILE A 250 -5.05 0.23 19.18
C ILE A 250 -5.02 1.77 19.10
N PRO A 251 -3.91 2.38 18.64
CA PRO A 251 -3.77 3.83 18.59
C PRO A 251 -4.85 4.49 17.73
N ARG A 252 -5.52 5.51 18.28
CA ARG A 252 -6.66 6.18 17.63
C ARG A 252 -6.34 6.79 16.27
N PHE A 253 -5.10 7.19 16.02
CA PHE A 253 -4.72 7.76 14.73
C PHE A 253 -4.84 6.75 13.58
N LEU A 254 -4.79 5.44 13.86
CA LEU A 254 -4.97 4.38 12.85
C LEU A 254 -6.37 4.38 12.24
N PHE A 255 -7.38 4.85 12.95
CA PHE A 255 -8.73 4.94 12.41
C PHE A 255 -8.84 5.91 11.22
N TRP A 256 -7.91 6.86 11.09
CA TRP A 256 -7.85 7.74 9.92
C TRP A 256 -7.45 7.01 8.61
N ILE A 257 -6.91 5.80 8.71
CA ILE A 257 -6.67 4.95 7.53
C ILE A 257 -8.00 4.54 6.87
N ILE A 258 -9.08 4.40 7.66
CA ILE A 258 -10.40 3.98 7.17
C ILE A 258 -10.93 4.93 6.10
N PRO A 259 -11.14 6.25 6.35
CA PRO A 259 -11.63 7.15 5.33
C PRO A 259 -10.72 7.25 4.11
N PHE A 260 -9.40 7.10 4.27
CA PHE A 260 -8.47 7.09 3.14
C PHE A 260 -8.67 5.85 2.27
N ALA A 261 -8.70 4.65 2.87
CA ALA A 261 -8.88 3.40 2.14
C ALA A 261 -10.23 3.35 1.43
N PHE A 262 -11.32 3.73 2.11
CA PHE A 262 -12.65 3.77 1.50
C PHE A 262 -12.76 4.85 0.43
N GLY A 263 -12.21 6.06 0.66
CA GLY A 263 -12.18 7.12 -0.33
C GLY A 263 -11.51 6.68 -1.62
N PHE A 264 -10.37 5.98 -1.53
CA PHE A 264 -9.69 5.43 -2.70
C PHE A 264 -10.41 4.22 -3.29
N ALA A 265 -11.07 3.40 -2.49
CA ALA A 265 -11.87 2.29 -3.01
C ALA A 265 -13.03 2.78 -3.88
N VAL A 266 -13.63 3.94 -3.49
CA VAL A 266 -14.68 4.61 -4.28
C VAL A 266 -14.14 5.19 -5.60
N LEU A 267 -12.90 5.69 -5.59
CA LEU A 267 -12.26 6.33 -6.74
C LEU A 267 -11.49 5.36 -7.64
N SER A 268 -11.46 4.07 -7.31
CA SER A 268 -10.66 3.07 -8.00
C SER A 268 -11.54 2.04 -8.69
N SER A 269 -11.13 1.61 -9.87
CA SER A 269 -11.69 0.43 -10.55
C SER A 269 -11.36 -0.90 -9.85
N ASN A 270 -10.51 -0.89 -8.82
CA ASN A 270 -10.13 -2.07 -8.05
C ASN A 270 -10.20 -1.79 -6.54
N SER A 271 -11.41 -1.84 -6.01
CA SER A 271 -11.70 -1.52 -4.61
C SER A 271 -10.96 -2.42 -3.63
N GLY A 272 -10.78 -3.71 -3.95
CA GLY A 272 -10.08 -4.65 -3.07
C GLY A 272 -8.61 -4.26 -2.83
N ARG A 273 -7.89 -3.81 -3.87
CA ARG A 273 -6.49 -3.33 -3.72
C ARG A 273 -6.40 -2.11 -2.80
N MET A 274 -7.39 -1.21 -2.85
CA MET A 274 -7.42 -0.04 -1.99
C MET A 274 -7.78 -0.40 -0.56
N LEU A 275 -8.77 -1.27 -0.35
CA LEU A 275 -9.15 -1.75 0.98
C LEU A 275 -8.05 -2.56 1.66
N HIS A 276 -7.15 -3.18 0.89
CA HIS A 276 -5.99 -3.87 1.48
C HIS A 276 -5.08 -2.93 2.27
N SER A 277 -5.08 -1.62 1.99
CA SER A 277 -4.37 -0.61 2.80
C SER A 277 -4.81 -0.54 4.27
N LEU A 278 -5.95 -1.17 4.62
CA LEU A 278 -6.42 -1.31 6.01
C LEU A 278 -5.66 -2.36 6.83
N PHE A 279 -4.68 -3.08 6.25
CA PHE A 279 -3.97 -4.15 6.97
C PHE A 279 -3.34 -3.71 8.31
N PRO A 280 -2.86 -2.45 8.50
CA PRO A 280 -2.33 -2.03 9.80
C PRO A 280 -3.41 -1.91 10.89
N LEU A 281 -4.68 -1.94 10.50
CA LEU A 281 -5.83 -1.92 11.42
C LEU A 281 -6.48 -3.29 11.52
N VAL A 282 -6.72 -3.96 10.41
CA VAL A 282 -7.43 -5.25 10.35
C VAL A 282 -6.64 -6.35 11.05
N ILE A 283 -5.32 -6.41 10.81
CA ILE A 283 -4.48 -7.48 11.37
C ILE A 283 -4.39 -7.42 12.90
N PRO A 284 -4.09 -6.28 13.55
CA PRO A 284 -4.11 -6.19 15.00
C PRO A 284 -5.45 -6.61 15.61
N TYR A 285 -6.57 -6.17 15.03
CA TYR A 285 -7.88 -6.57 15.54
C TYR A 285 -8.14 -8.06 15.36
N ALA A 286 -7.73 -8.65 14.23
CA ALA A 286 -7.82 -10.09 14.06
C ALA A 286 -6.99 -10.85 15.11
N LEU A 287 -5.80 -10.37 15.45
CA LEU A 287 -4.96 -10.95 16.48
C LEU A 287 -5.57 -10.83 17.88
N ILE A 288 -6.20 -9.70 18.23
CA ILE A 288 -6.94 -9.54 19.51
C ILE A 288 -8.03 -10.61 19.63
N ALA A 289 -8.82 -10.82 18.57
CA ALA A 289 -9.86 -11.85 18.58
C ALA A 289 -9.28 -13.26 18.77
N ILE A 290 -8.20 -13.57 18.06
CA ILE A 290 -7.53 -14.87 18.14
C ILE A 290 -6.99 -15.11 19.55
N ASP A 291 -6.32 -14.13 20.16
CA ASP A 291 -5.80 -14.24 21.51
C ASP A 291 -6.92 -14.47 22.53
N TYR A 292 -8.01 -13.74 22.41
CA TYR A 292 -9.18 -13.92 23.27
C TYR A 292 -9.77 -15.33 23.17
N ILE A 293 -9.93 -15.87 21.98
CA ILE A 293 -10.47 -17.21 21.77
C ILE A 293 -9.53 -18.27 22.39
N MET A 294 -8.21 -18.09 22.19
CA MET A 294 -7.23 -19.07 22.68
C MET A 294 -7.07 -19.03 24.20
N SER A 295 -7.12 -17.84 24.81
CA SER A 295 -7.04 -17.72 26.28
C SER A 295 -8.23 -18.39 27.00
N ARG A 296 -9.43 -18.26 26.42
CA ARG A 296 -10.63 -18.94 26.98
C ARG A 296 -10.61 -20.46 26.84
N LYS A 297 -9.90 -20.99 25.85
CA LYS A 297 -9.74 -22.45 25.70
C LYS A 297 -8.85 -23.02 26.79
N GLN A 298 -7.73 -22.34 27.10
CA GLN A 298 -6.81 -22.75 28.16
C GLN A 298 -7.41 -22.71 29.58
N LEU A 299 -8.49 -21.96 29.80
CA LEU A 299 -9.19 -21.90 31.08
C LEU A 299 -10.24 -23.02 31.26
N LYS A 300 -10.51 -23.80 30.21
CA LYS A 300 -11.49 -24.89 30.24
C LYS A 300 -10.85 -26.29 30.26
N ASP A 301 -9.59 -26.35 29.90
CA ASP A 301 -8.74 -27.54 29.99
C ASP A 301 -7.97 -27.54 31.36
#